data_e7278bf655c5e020fb5bcf304ed0ddf8
#
_entry.id   e7278bf655c5e020fb5bcf304ed0ddf8
#
_cell.length_a   1.000
_cell.length_b   1.000
_cell.length_c   1.000
_cell.angle_alpha   90.00
_cell.angle_beta   90.00
_cell.angle_gamma   90.00
#
_symmetry.space_group_name_H-M   'P 1'
#
loop_
_entity.id
_entity.type
_entity.pdbx_description
1 polymer ?
#
loop_
_entity_poly.entity_id
_entity_poly.type
_entity_poly.pdbx_seq_one_letter_code
_entity_poly.pdbx_strand_id
1 'polypeptide(L)'
;MIIIINSKTKPEKVNDLVNWIERKGLKTHITEGDYQNIIGVIGDTSRIDEDQVKSFDIVEAVKRVSEPFKQANRKFHPHDTVVEVTPEVKIGHGNFGLIAGPCSVESEEQIIFVAQSVKAAGATMLRGGAFKPRTSPYDFQGLKAEGLKLLLEAKKATGL
;
A
#
# COMPACT_ATOMS: atom_id res chain seq x y z
N MET A 1 4.03 18.39 4.62
CA MET A 1 3.43 19.60 4.00
C MET A 1 4.51 20.68 3.96
N ILE A 2 4.55 21.47 2.93
CA ILE A 2 5.46 22.64 2.80
C ILE A 2 4.60 23.89 2.72
N ILE A 3 4.88 24.87 3.57
CA ILE A 3 4.22 26.16 3.56
C ILE A 3 5.26 27.20 3.12
N ILE A 4 4.93 27.99 2.12
CA ILE A 4 5.79 29.04 1.57
C ILE A 4 5.27 30.36 2.10
N ILE A 5 6.17 31.15 2.70
CA ILE A 5 5.89 32.46 3.24
C ILE A 5 6.90 33.47 2.68
N ASN A 6 6.52 34.75 2.66
CA ASN A 6 7.41 35.83 2.21
C ASN A 6 8.59 36.00 3.17
N SER A 7 9.83 36.15 2.63
CA SER A 7 11.06 36.34 3.44
C SER A 7 11.01 37.60 4.30
N LYS A 8 10.24 38.62 3.92
CA LYS A 8 10.05 39.86 4.64
C LYS A 8 9.00 39.81 5.76
N THR A 9 8.42 38.62 6.01
CA THR A 9 7.42 38.44 7.07
C THR A 9 8.03 38.67 8.45
N LYS A 10 7.31 39.43 9.29
CA LYS A 10 7.75 39.69 10.67
C LYS A 10 7.85 38.37 11.45
N PRO A 11 8.94 38.16 12.23
CA PRO A 11 9.16 36.95 13.01
C PRO A 11 7.99 36.57 13.94
N GLU A 12 7.31 37.57 14.48
CA GLU A 12 6.13 37.33 15.36
C GLU A 12 5.02 36.55 14.64
N LYS A 13 4.68 36.96 13.41
CA LYS A 13 3.64 36.27 12.60
C LYS A 13 4.06 34.86 12.18
N VAL A 14 5.36 34.66 11.93
CA VAL A 14 5.90 33.32 11.64
C VAL A 14 5.76 32.43 12.87
N ASN A 15 6.09 32.95 14.05
CA ASN A 15 5.95 32.22 15.31
C ASN A 15 4.48 31.88 15.62
N ASP A 16 3.55 32.76 15.31
CA ASP A 16 2.11 32.50 15.50
C ASP A 16 1.66 31.30 14.66
N LEU A 17 2.06 31.24 13.39
CA LEU A 17 1.76 30.11 12.50
C LEU A 17 2.42 28.82 12.99
N VAL A 18 3.70 28.88 13.39
CA VAL A 18 4.43 27.73 13.95
C VAL A 18 3.74 27.20 15.19
N ASN A 19 3.42 28.05 16.15
CA ASN A 19 2.73 27.67 17.38
C ASN A 19 1.35 27.05 17.09
N TRP A 20 0.64 27.58 16.09
CA TRP A 20 -0.64 27.03 15.69
C TRP A 20 -0.51 25.61 15.14
N ILE A 21 0.53 25.34 14.32
CA ILE A 21 0.82 24.02 13.77
C ILE A 21 1.23 23.05 14.88
N GLU A 22 2.10 23.49 15.80
CA GLU A 22 2.65 22.65 16.86
C GLU A 22 1.58 22.27 17.91
N ARG A 23 0.60 23.14 18.18
CA ARG A 23 -0.57 22.82 19.00
C ARG A 23 -1.42 21.70 18.42
N LYS A 24 -1.33 21.42 17.14
CA LYS A 24 -1.99 20.27 16.48
C LYS A 24 -1.16 18.97 16.55
N GLY A 25 -0.06 18.98 17.33
CA GLY A 25 0.80 17.81 17.56
C GLY A 25 1.77 17.51 16.42
N LEU A 26 2.06 18.50 15.58
CA LEU A 26 3.02 18.39 14.49
C LEU A 26 4.32 19.12 14.84
N LYS A 27 5.39 18.79 14.12
CA LYS A 27 6.68 19.50 14.25
C LYS A 27 6.89 20.40 13.05
N THR A 28 7.62 21.47 13.24
CA THR A 28 7.97 22.41 12.19
C THR A 28 9.48 22.48 12.00
N HIS A 29 9.91 22.75 10.77
CA HIS A 29 11.27 23.08 10.43
C HIS A 29 11.26 24.28 9.49
N ILE A 30 11.92 25.36 9.88
CA ILE A 30 11.98 26.60 9.09
C ILE A 30 13.29 26.61 8.32
N THR A 31 13.21 26.86 7.04
CA THR A 31 14.36 27.11 6.16
C THR A 31 14.24 28.53 5.62
N GLU A 32 15.19 29.36 5.95
CA GLU A 32 15.26 30.75 5.45
C GLU A 32 15.91 30.77 4.07
N GLY A 33 15.30 31.51 3.16
CA GLY A 33 15.79 31.72 1.81
C GLY A 33 15.81 33.20 1.46
N ASP A 34 16.56 33.57 0.42
CA ASP A 34 16.75 34.96 0.02
C ASP A 34 15.44 35.66 -0.42
N TYR A 35 14.51 34.91 -1.00
CA TYR A 35 13.24 35.42 -1.54
C TYR A 35 12.02 34.95 -0.80
N GLN A 36 12.04 33.70 -0.32
CA GLN A 36 10.93 33.07 0.35
C GLN A 36 11.43 32.20 1.51
N ASN A 37 10.72 32.19 2.62
CA ASN A 37 10.96 31.24 3.70
C ASN A 37 10.04 30.05 3.56
N ILE A 38 10.54 28.90 3.96
CA ILE A 38 9.82 27.62 3.86
C ILE A 38 9.63 27.06 5.27
N ILE A 39 8.38 26.72 5.61
CA ILE A 39 8.05 25.98 6.80
C ILE A 39 7.72 24.55 6.40
N GLY A 40 8.62 23.62 6.71
CA GLY A 40 8.39 22.18 6.57
C GLY A 40 7.57 21.66 7.75
N VAL A 41 6.38 21.13 7.49
CA VAL A 41 5.53 20.50 8.53
C VAL A 41 5.77 19.00 8.52
N ILE A 42 6.20 18.47 9.66
CA ILE A 42 6.61 17.08 9.86
C ILE A 42 5.58 16.37 10.76
N GLY A 43 5.13 15.21 10.34
CA GLY A 43 4.13 14.39 11.05
C GLY A 43 2.93 14.07 10.17
N ASP A 44 1.84 13.64 10.79
CA ASP A 44 0.58 13.33 10.10
C ASP A 44 -0.18 14.61 9.73
N THR A 45 0.15 15.16 8.56
CA THR A 45 -0.43 16.40 8.06
C THR A 45 -1.88 16.27 7.58
N SER A 46 -2.50 15.08 7.66
CA SER A 46 -3.94 14.90 7.38
C SER A 46 -4.81 15.65 8.39
N ARG A 47 -4.25 15.97 9.56
CA ARG A 47 -4.90 16.72 10.65
C ARG A 47 -4.99 18.23 10.40
N ILE A 48 -4.33 18.72 9.39
CA ILE A 48 -4.36 20.14 9.03
C ILE A 48 -5.13 20.33 7.75
N ASP A 49 -6.11 21.22 7.81
CA ASP A 49 -6.82 21.72 6.64
C ASP A 49 -5.94 22.78 5.94
N GLU A 50 -5.71 22.59 4.63
CA GLU A 50 -4.93 23.53 3.82
C GLU A 50 -5.55 24.92 3.76
N ASP A 51 -6.88 25.01 3.76
CA ASP A 51 -7.57 26.29 3.67
C ASP A 51 -7.41 27.08 4.97
N GLN A 52 -7.34 26.40 6.12
CA GLN A 52 -6.98 27.06 7.39
C GLN A 52 -5.56 27.59 7.37
N VAL A 53 -4.60 26.87 6.76
CA VAL A 53 -3.22 27.38 6.63
C VAL A 53 -3.16 28.56 5.66
N LYS A 54 -3.86 28.47 4.54
CA LYS A 54 -3.90 29.56 3.54
C LYS A 54 -4.61 30.82 4.06
N SER A 55 -5.42 30.70 5.12
CA SER A 55 -6.08 31.89 5.72
C SER A 55 -5.13 32.78 6.51
N PHE A 56 -3.92 32.32 6.82
CA PHE A 56 -2.89 33.20 7.39
C PHE A 56 -2.34 34.15 6.32
N ASP A 57 -2.37 35.43 6.60
CA ASP A 57 -2.00 36.51 5.68
C ASP A 57 -0.54 36.45 5.18
N ILE A 58 0.31 35.72 5.89
CA ILE A 58 1.73 35.51 5.57
C ILE A 58 1.99 34.35 4.62
N VAL A 59 0.98 33.50 4.37
CA VAL A 59 1.12 32.27 3.57
C VAL A 59 0.88 32.58 2.09
N GLU A 60 1.92 32.41 1.29
CA GLU A 60 1.83 32.56 -0.16
C GLU A 60 1.33 31.29 -0.85
N ALA A 61 1.79 30.12 -0.39
CA ALA A 61 1.37 28.84 -0.95
C ALA A 61 1.52 27.71 0.07
N VAL A 62 0.66 26.71 -0.09
CA VAL A 62 0.74 25.44 0.65
C VAL A 62 0.89 24.31 -0.36
N LYS A 63 1.88 23.44 -0.17
CA LYS A 63 2.11 22.25 -1.00
C LYS A 63 2.12 21.01 -0.12
N ARG A 64 1.22 20.09 -0.36
CA ARG A 64 1.33 18.75 0.23
C ARG A 64 2.43 17.98 -0.49
N VAL A 65 3.47 17.61 0.24
CA VAL A 65 4.56 16.74 -0.24
C VAL A 65 4.28 15.30 0.23
N SER A 66 3.02 14.89 0.16
CA SER A 66 2.68 13.50 0.38
C SER A 66 2.42 12.87 -0.98
N GLU A 67 3.41 12.16 -1.48
CA GLU A 67 3.18 11.30 -2.63
C GLU A 67 2.18 10.20 -2.22
N PRO A 68 1.17 9.90 -3.05
CA PRO A 68 0.33 8.74 -2.83
C PRO A 68 1.25 7.51 -2.77
N PHE A 69 0.86 6.51 -1.99
CA PHE A 69 1.64 5.27 -1.81
C PHE A 69 3.00 5.45 -1.12
N LYS A 70 3.07 6.30 -0.12
CA LYS A 70 4.31 6.63 0.58
C LYS A 70 5.13 5.40 0.97
N GLN A 71 4.47 4.37 1.53
CA GLN A 71 5.13 3.13 1.94
C GLN A 71 5.59 2.23 0.77
N ALA A 72 4.96 2.37 -0.40
CA ALA A 72 5.32 1.61 -1.61
C ALA A 72 6.18 2.45 -2.59
N ASN A 73 6.46 3.70 -2.25
CA ASN A 73 7.22 4.58 -3.12
C ASN A 73 8.70 4.20 -3.12
N ARG A 74 9.32 4.17 -4.30
CA ARG A 74 10.74 3.85 -4.49
C ARG A 74 11.69 4.75 -3.69
N LYS A 75 11.29 5.97 -3.35
CA LYS A 75 12.08 6.87 -2.49
C LYS A 75 12.20 6.37 -1.04
N PHE A 76 11.20 5.60 -0.55
CA PHE A 76 11.22 4.98 0.78
C PHE A 76 11.75 3.54 0.74
N HIS A 77 11.52 2.83 -0.36
CA HIS A 77 11.99 1.48 -0.60
C HIS A 77 12.84 1.45 -1.87
N PRO A 78 14.10 1.93 -1.81
CA PRO A 78 14.98 2.01 -2.99
C PRO A 78 15.34 0.63 -3.57
N HIS A 79 15.33 -0.40 -2.73
CA HIS A 79 15.62 -1.77 -3.12
C HIS A 79 14.35 -2.53 -3.49
N ASP A 80 14.47 -3.48 -4.40
CA ASP A 80 13.37 -4.37 -4.75
C ASP A 80 13.02 -5.29 -3.59
N THR A 81 11.72 -5.41 -3.32
CA THR A 81 11.22 -6.33 -2.32
C THR A 81 11.21 -7.75 -2.89
N VAL A 82 11.72 -8.70 -2.12
CA VAL A 82 11.58 -10.13 -2.40
C VAL A 82 10.73 -10.75 -1.30
N VAL A 83 9.63 -11.37 -1.69
CA VAL A 83 8.78 -12.14 -0.78
C VAL A 83 9.15 -13.61 -0.91
N GLU A 84 9.64 -14.19 0.16
CA GLU A 84 9.93 -15.62 0.25
C GLU A 84 8.67 -16.35 0.70
N VAL A 85 8.04 -17.08 -0.23
CA VAL A 85 6.82 -17.89 0.03
C VAL A 85 7.21 -19.22 0.63
N THR A 86 8.22 -19.87 0.04
CA THR A 86 8.95 -21.03 0.58
C THR A 86 10.43 -20.83 0.26
N PRO A 87 11.34 -21.66 0.79
CA PRO A 87 12.76 -21.56 0.44
C PRO A 87 13.03 -21.61 -1.07
N GLU A 88 12.19 -22.35 -1.82
CA GLU A 88 12.32 -22.54 -3.27
C GLU A 88 11.51 -21.55 -4.09
N VAL A 89 10.50 -20.90 -3.48
CA VAL A 89 9.54 -20.01 -4.20
C VAL A 89 9.65 -18.60 -3.67
N LYS A 90 10.17 -17.71 -4.53
CA LYS A 90 10.32 -16.28 -4.24
C LYS A 90 9.59 -15.44 -5.27
N ILE A 91 9.03 -14.32 -4.84
CA ILE A 91 8.32 -13.35 -5.69
C ILE A 91 9.03 -12.00 -5.59
N GLY A 92 9.29 -11.38 -6.73
CA GLY A 92 9.95 -10.07 -6.84
C GLY A 92 11.42 -10.18 -7.21
N HIS A 93 12.03 -9.07 -7.57
CA HIS A 93 13.45 -8.91 -7.94
C HIS A 93 13.98 -10.01 -8.89
N GLY A 94 13.41 -10.09 -10.08
CA GLY A 94 13.88 -11.04 -11.12
C GLY A 94 13.38 -12.48 -10.94
N ASN A 95 12.71 -12.82 -9.84
CA ASN A 95 12.07 -14.11 -9.67
C ASN A 95 10.73 -14.14 -10.42
N PHE A 96 10.54 -15.14 -11.27
CA PHE A 96 9.30 -15.36 -12.00
C PHE A 96 8.44 -16.41 -11.27
N GLY A 97 7.30 -15.98 -10.73
CA GLY A 97 6.34 -16.85 -10.08
C GLY A 97 5.24 -17.28 -11.05
N LEU A 98 5.14 -18.56 -11.36
CA LEU A 98 4.04 -19.11 -12.15
C LEU A 98 2.93 -19.63 -11.23
N ILE A 99 1.80 -18.91 -11.22
CA ILE A 99 0.62 -19.25 -10.41
C ILE A 99 -0.46 -19.77 -11.34
N ALA A 100 -0.89 -21.01 -11.17
CA ALA A 100 -1.92 -21.64 -12.01
C ALA A 100 -2.93 -22.43 -11.19
N GLY A 101 -4.11 -22.65 -11.75
CA GLY A 101 -5.16 -23.41 -11.11
C GLY A 101 -6.56 -22.99 -11.55
N PRO A 102 -7.61 -23.69 -11.08
CA PRO A 102 -8.97 -23.49 -11.55
C PRO A 102 -9.56 -22.17 -11.03
N CYS A 103 -10.54 -21.63 -11.74
CA CYS A 103 -11.31 -20.49 -11.25
C CYS A 103 -12.04 -20.83 -9.95
N SER A 104 -12.57 -22.03 -9.83
CA SER A 104 -13.34 -22.52 -8.69
C SER A 104 -12.86 -23.89 -8.24
N VAL A 105 -12.83 -24.11 -6.93
CA VAL A 105 -12.68 -25.45 -6.34
C VAL A 105 -14.07 -26.05 -6.25
N GLU A 106 -14.30 -27.17 -6.95
CA GLU A 106 -15.63 -27.79 -7.10
C GLU A 106 -15.68 -29.19 -6.53
N SER A 107 -14.57 -29.93 -6.58
CA SER A 107 -14.43 -31.25 -5.97
C SER A 107 -12.98 -31.56 -5.63
N GLU A 108 -12.75 -32.58 -4.81
CA GLU A 108 -11.42 -33.07 -4.48
C GLU A 108 -10.71 -33.61 -5.72
N GLU A 109 -11.39 -34.42 -6.51
CA GLU A 109 -10.84 -34.99 -7.73
C GLU A 109 -10.39 -33.92 -8.71
N GLN A 110 -11.24 -32.90 -8.94
CA GLN A 110 -10.92 -31.78 -9.81
C GLN A 110 -9.66 -31.04 -9.35
N ILE A 111 -9.59 -30.65 -8.06
CA ILE A 111 -8.49 -29.81 -7.60
C ILE A 111 -7.16 -30.57 -7.55
N ILE A 112 -7.18 -31.85 -7.20
CA ILE A 112 -5.97 -32.69 -7.21
C ILE A 112 -5.48 -32.90 -8.64
N PHE A 113 -6.36 -33.23 -9.57
CA PHE A 113 -6.02 -33.40 -10.99
C PHE A 113 -5.41 -32.13 -11.58
N VAL A 114 -6.06 -30.97 -11.34
CA VAL A 114 -5.55 -29.69 -11.82
C VAL A 114 -4.22 -29.35 -11.16
N ALA A 115 -4.07 -29.56 -9.86
CA ALA A 115 -2.81 -29.27 -9.15
C ALA A 115 -1.64 -30.10 -9.70
N GLN A 116 -1.85 -31.40 -9.97
CA GLN A 116 -0.85 -32.27 -10.60
C GLN A 116 -0.50 -31.79 -12.00
N SER A 117 -1.51 -31.44 -12.80
CA SER A 117 -1.32 -30.99 -14.17
C SER A 117 -0.54 -29.67 -14.25
N VAL A 118 -0.89 -28.66 -13.42
CA VAL A 118 -0.20 -27.38 -13.41
C VAL A 118 1.21 -27.49 -12.85
N LYS A 119 1.44 -28.38 -11.86
CA LYS A 119 2.77 -28.68 -11.36
C LYS A 119 3.66 -29.29 -12.45
N ALA A 120 3.15 -30.26 -13.17
CA ALA A 120 3.85 -30.88 -14.29
C ALA A 120 4.18 -29.87 -15.40
N ALA A 121 3.34 -28.84 -15.59
CA ALA A 121 3.57 -27.73 -16.51
C ALA A 121 4.53 -26.64 -15.96
N GLY A 122 5.07 -26.81 -14.75
CA GLY A 122 6.06 -25.91 -14.16
C GLY A 122 5.49 -24.81 -13.25
N ALA A 123 4.21 -24.88 -12.86
CA ALA A 123 3.69 -23.94 -11.88
C ALA A 123 4.40 -24.12 -10.52
N THR A 124 4.70 -23.00 -9.88
CA THR A 124 5.34 -22.95 -8.57
C THR A 124 4.33 -22.72 -7.43
N MET A 125 3.14 -22.27 -7.78
CA MET A 125 2.04 -22.04 -6.85
C MET A 125 0.71 -22.46 -7.44
N LEU A 126 -0.16 -23.05 -6.61
CA LEU A 126 -1.53 -23.38 -6.96
C LEU A 126 -2.47 -22.21 -6.59
N ARG A 127 -3.41 -21.94 -7.47
CA ARG A 127 -4.51 -21.02 -7.21
C ARG A 127 -5.84 -21.74 -7.33
N GLY A 128 -6.78 -21.53 -6.40
CA GLY A 128 -8.15 -22.02 -6.47
C GLY A 128 -9.11 -21.13 -5.71
N GLY A 129 -10.28 -20.82 -6.29
CA GLY A 129 -11.28 -20.00 -5.63
C GLY A 129 -12.24 -20.84 -4.79
N ALA A 130 -12.14 -20.80 -3.45
CA ALA A 130 -13.04 -21.47 -2.52
C ALA A 130 -14.30 -20.64 -2.23
N PHE A 131 -14.21 -19.32 -2.30
CA PHE A 131 -15.33 -18.38 -2.13
C PHE A 131 -15.58 -17.64 -3.43
N LYS A 132 -16.84 -17.52 -3.82
CA LYS A 132 -17.28 -16.81 -5.02
C LYS A 132 -18.23 -15.67 -4.64
N PRO A 133 -17.77 -14.41 -4.62
CA PRO A 133 -18.67 -13.27 -4.45
C PRO A 133 -19.57 -13.16 -5.69
N ARG A 134 -20.86 -13.38 -5.49
CA ARG A 134 -21.87 -13.29 -6.54
C ARG A 134 -22.93 -12.27 -6.14
N THR A 135 -23.46 -11.57 -7.13
CA THR A 135 -24.57 -10.62 -6.93
C THR A 135 -25.88 -11.32 -6.70
N SER A 136 -26.09 -12.49 -7.33
CA SER A 136 -27.26 -13.32 -7.12
C SER A 136 -27.03 -14.34 -6.02
N PRO A 137 -27.95 -14.46 -5.03
CA PRO A 137 -27.87 -15.48 -3.98
C PRO A 137 -28.13 -16.91 -4.49
N TYR A 138 -28.66 -17.04 -5.70
CA TYR A 138 -28.95 -18.35 -6.34
C TYR A 138 -27.76 -18.93 -7.09
N ASP A 139 -26.72 -18.10 -7.34
CA ASP A 139 -25.52 -18.55 -8.01
C ASP A 139 -24.62 -19.36 -7.06
N PHE A 140 -23.78 -20.20 -7.62
CA PHE A 140 -22.79 -20.97 -6.87
C PHE A 140 -21.82 -20.04 -6.13
N GLN A 141 -21.87 -20.07 -4.80
CA GLN A 141 -21.07 -19.21 -3.90
C GLN A 141 -19.67 -19.78 -3.59
N GLY A 142 -19.27 -20.89 -4.20
CA GLY A 142 -18.07 -21.66 -3.87
C GLY A 142 -18.31 -22.65 -2.74
N LEU A 143 -17.40 -23.59 -2.56
CA LEU A 143 -17.44 -24.57 -1.47
C LEU A 143 -17.05 -23.99 -0.10
N LYS A 144 -16.68 -22.72 -0.06
CA LYS A 144 -16.34 -22.00 1.16
C LYS A 144 -15.24 -22.72 1.97
N ALA A 145 -15.49 -22.98 3.25
CA ALA A 145 -14.53 -23.66 4.12
C ALA A 145 -14.14 -25.05 3.63
N GLU A 146 -15.08 -25.78 3.01
CA GLU A 146 -14.77 -27.09 2.42
C GLU A 146 -13.78 -26.95 1.26
N GLY A 147 -13.95 -25.95 0.39
CA GLY A 147 -12.98 -25.67 -0.68
C GLY A 147 -11.56 -25.36 -0.17
N LEU A 148 -11.43 -24.76 1.01
CA LEU A 148 -10.11 -24.55 1.63
C LEU A 148 -9.48 -25.87 2.08
N LYS A 149 -10.28 -26.82 2.62
CA LYS A 149 -9.78 -28.16 2.96
C LYS A 149 -9.30 -28.91 1.72
N LEU A 150 -10.06 -28.86 0.64
CA LEU A 150 -9.68 -29.47 -0.62
C LEU A 150 -8.39 -28.90 -1.21
N LEU A 151 -8.16 -27.58 -1.07
CA LEU A 151 -6.89 -26.96 -1.43
C LEU A 151 -5.73 -27.49 -0.57
N LEU A 152 -5.95 -27.74 0.72
CA LEU A 152 -4.93 -28.36 1.58
C LEU A 152 -4.61 -29.80 1.15
N GLU A 153 -5.59 -30.58 0.73
CA GLU A 153 -5.35 -31.93 0.18
C GLU A 153 -4.54 -31.85 -1.13
N ALA A 154 -4.87 -30.92 -2.01
CA ALA A 154 -4.09 -30.69 -3.23
C ALA A 154 -2.63 -30.25 -2.91
N LYS A 155 -2.43 -29.41 -1.89
CA LYS A 155 -1.10 -29.06 -1.40
C LYS A 155 -0.32 -30.27 -0.89
N LYS A 156 -0.97 -31.14 -0.10
CA LYS A 156 -0.32 -32.38 0.40
C LYS A 156 0.09 -33.31 -0.74
N ALA A 157 -0.78 -33.43 -1.78
CA ALA A 157 -0.55 -34.28 -2.93
C ALA A 157 0.56 -33.77 -3.86
N THR A 158 0.78 -32.45 -3.92
CA THR A 158 1.66 -31.85 -4.92
C THR A 158 2.82 -31.05 -4.36
N GLY A 159 2.70 -30.51 -3.15
CA GLY A 159 3.65 -29.60 -2.56
C GLY A 159 3.58 -28.16 -3.08
N LEU A 160 2.55 -27.81 -3.90
CA LEU A 160 2.31 -26.46 -4.39
C LEU A 160 1.69 -25.56 -3.31
#